data_083e76723ac874f75404a94b054a17a5
#
_entry.id   083e76723ac874f75404a94b054a17a5
#
_cell.length_a   1.000
_cell.length_b   1.000
_cell.length_c   1.000
_cell.angle_alpha   90.00
_cell.angle_beta   90.00
_cell.angle_gamma   90.00
#
_symmetry.space_group_name_H-M   'P 1'
#
loop_
_entity.id
_entity.type
_entity.pdbx_description
1 polymer ?
#
loop_
_entity_poly.entity_id
_entity_poly.type
_entity_poly.pdbx_seq_one_letter_code
_entity_poly.pdbx_strand_id
1 'polypeptide(L)'
;MSTLLIDLEGYELKQEEVELLEHPLVAGLILFTRNFYDRQQVQALIKSIRQRVKKPLLITVDQEGGRVQRFREGFTQLPAMQAFAALVECSTLQQQIAKEAGWQMAAEMVVLDIDLSFAPVLDLGHKCRAIGDRSFGSDVKSAVNLAAAFIDGMHQAGMATTGKHFPGHGHVLADSHLETPYDERAKEVIFNHDILPFQQLIQQSKLDAIMPAHVIYTQCDSQPASGSSYWLKEILRKQLGFQGAIFSDDLGMKGAGFMGDFVARSEKALKAGCDLLLLCNEREGVIQVLDNL
;
A
#
# COMPACT_ATOMS: atom_id res chain seq x y z
N MET A 1 0.35 21.28 5.53
CA MET A 1 1.08 20.04 5.96
C MET A 1 1.27 19.21 4.71
N SER A 2 2.46 18.69 4.48
CA SER A 2 2.71 17.87 3.26
C SER A 2 1.98 16.54 3.38
N THR A 3 1.11 16.22 2.42
CA THR A 3 0.21 15.05 2.52
C THR A 3 0.14 14.23 1.24
N LEU A 4 0.59 14.75 0.09
CA LEU A 4 0.39 14.11 -1.21
C LEU A 4 1.64 13.35 -1.66
N LEU A 5 1.47 12.11 -2.08
CA LEU A 5 2.46 11.34 -2.84
C LEU A 5 2.04 11.32 -4.30
N ILE A 6 2.98 11.63 -5.17
CA ILE A 6 2.78 11.68 -6.63
C ILE A 6 3.69 10.67 -7.33
N ASP A 7 3.60 10.54 -8.63
CA ASP A 7 4.43 9.66 -9.44
C ASP A 7 5.33 10.43 -10.42
N LEU A 8 6.26 9.71 -11.03
CA LEU A 8 7.13 10.21 -12.09
C LEU A 8 6.80 9.54 -13.43
N GLU A 9 7.08 10.25 -14.51
CA GLU A 9 6.74 9.80 -15.86
C GLU A 9 7.69 8.73 -16.42
N GLY A 10 8.99 8.81 -16.10
CA GLY A 10 9.96 7.96 -16.78
C GLY A 10 11.22 7.65 -15.98
N TYR A 11 12.29 7.34 -16.70
CA TYR A 11 13.57 6.87 -16.15
C TYR A 11 14.44 7.96 -15.56
N GLU A 12 14.17 9.22 -15.90
CA GLU A 12 14.94 10.38 -15.50
C GLU A 12 14.05 11.45 -14.90
N LEU A 13 14.56 12.19 -13.92
CA LEU A 13 13.85 13.27 -13.28
C LEU A 13 13.87 14.53 -14.15
N LYS A 14 12.71 14.95 -14.64
CA LYS A 14 12.51 16.17 -15.42
C LYS A 14 12.51 17.42 -14.53
N GLN A 15 12.75 18.60 -15.12
CA GLN A 15 12.73 19.85 -14.37
C GLN A 15 11.34 20.19 -13.82
N GLU A 16 10.30 19.98 -14.60
CA GLU A 16 8.91 20.16 -14.19
C GLU A 16 8.50 19.25 -13.02
N GLU A 17 9.05 18.04 -12.97
CA GLU A 17 8.80 17.11 -11.84
C GLU A 17 9.51 17.56 -10.56
N VAL A 18 10.69 18.20 -10.68
CA VAL A 18 11.35 18.83 -9.52
C VAL A 18 10.46 19.93 -8.94
N GLU A 19 9.87 20.76 -9.79
CA GLU A 19 8.97 21.83 -9.36
C GLU A 19 7.72 21.30 -8.66
N LEU A 20 7.12 20.22 -9.17
CA LEU A 20 6.01 19.51 -8.52
C LEU A 20 6.43 18.92 -7.17
N LEU A 21 7.57 18.24 -7.13
CA LEU A 21 8.08 17.61 -5.89
C LEU A 21 8.43 18.65 -4.82
N GLU A 22 8.85 19.88 -5.21
CA GLU A 22 9.11 20.98 -4.28
C GLU A 22 7.82 21.63 -3.73
N HIS A 23 6.65 21.35 -4.32
CA HIS A 23 5.39 21.94 -3.86
C HIS A 23 5.12 21.59 -2.40
N PRO A 24 4.68 22.54 -1.53
CA PRO A 24 4.51 22.34 -0.08
C PRO A 24 3.59 21.18 0.29
N LEU A 25 2.57 20.86 -0.50
CA LEU A 25 1.65 19.76 -0.26
C LEU A 25 2.25 18.37 -0.56
N VAL A 26 3.30 18.28 -1.38
CA VAL A 26 3.88 16.99 -1.75
C VAL A 26 4.74 16.48 -0.59
N ALA A 27 4.42 15.29 -0.09
CA ALA A 27 5.13 14.59 0.97
C ALA A 27 6.14 13.56 0.44
N GLY A 28 5.93 13.09 -0.80
CA GLY A 28 6.75 12.04 -1.38
C GLY A 28 6.33 11.63 -2.77
N LEU A 29 6.87 10.51 -3.19
CA LEU A 29 6.55 9.92 -4.49
C LEU A 29 6.51 8.39 -4.43
N ILE A 30 5.84 7.80 -5.41
CA ILE A 30 5.84 6.36 -5.64
C ILE A 30 6.46 6.05 -7.01
N LEU A 31 7.37 5.08 -7.03
CA LEU A 31 8.00 4.56 -8.25
C LEU A 31 7.23 3.36 -8.79
N PHE A 32 7.06 3.32 -10.11
CA PHE A 32 6.42 2.25 -10.85
C PHE A 32 7.42 1.54 -11.79
N THR A 33 6.97 0.47 -12.45
CA THR A 33 7.79 -0.24 -13.44
C THR A 33 8.31 0.67 -14.56
N ARG A 34 7.55 1.71 -14.95
CA ARG A 34 7.99 2.70 -15.96
C ARG A 34 9.18 3.56 -15.53
N ASN A 35 9.50 3.57 -14.23
CA ASN A 35 10.64 4.31 -13.69
C ASN A 35 11.89 3.42 -13.55
N PHE A 36 11.81 2.17 -13.97
CA PHE A 36 12.84 1.17 -13.82
C PHE A 36 13.25 0.58 -15.16
N TYR A 37 14.53 0.70 -15.50
CA TYR A 37 15.16 0.04 -16.62
C TYR A 37 16.18 -1.01 -16.14
N ASP A 38 17.10 -0.61 -15.27
CA ASP A 38 18.03 -1.46 -14.54
C ASP A 38 18.40 -0.86 -13.18
N ARG A 39 19.18 -1.59 -12.39
CA ARG A 39 19.58 -1.17 -11.05
C ARG A 39 20.39 0.12 -11.04
N GLN A 40 21.28 0.33 -12.00
CA GLN A 40 22.13 1.54 -12.06
C GLN A 40 21.28 2.77 -12.41
N GLN A 41 20.36 2.63 -13.35
CA GLN A 41 19.47 3.70 -13.75
C GLN A 41 18.56 4.13 -12.60
N VAL A 42 17.88 3.19 -11.91
CA VAL A 42 16.97 3.56 -10.82
C VAL A 42 17.72 4.17 -9.64
N GLN A 43 18.93 3.72 -9.35
CA GLN A 43 19.81 4.34 -8.37
C GLN A 43 20.20 5.76 -8.76
N ALA A 44 20.47 6.01 -10.04
CA ALA A 44 20.77 7.34 -10.55
C ALA A 44 19.54 8.27 -10.47
N LEU A 45 18.34 7.75 -10.78
CA LEU A 45 17.08 8.48 -10.64
C LEU A 45 16.85 8.90 -9.17
N ILE A 46 16.93 7.97 -8.23
CA ILE A 46 16.72 8.24 -6.80
C ILE A 46 17.75 9.25 -6.29
N LYS A 47 19.03 9.09 -6.65
CA LYS A 47 20.07 10.05 -6.32
C LYS A 47 19.79 11.44 -6.89
N SER A 48 19.32 11.53 -8.13
CA SER A 48 18.91 12.81 -8.76
C SER A 48 17.77 13.47 -7.98
N ILE A 49 16.75 12.69 -7.53
CA ILE A 49 15.66 13.19 -6.70
C ILE A 49 16.20 13.76 -5.39
N ARG A 50 17.00 12.99 -4.63
CA ARG A 50 17.57 13.41 -3.34
C ARG A 50 18.47 14.64 -3.45
N GLN A 51 19.17 14.82 -4.59
CA GLN A 51 20.06 15.95 -4.81
C GLN A 51 19.34 17.23 -5.27
N ARG A 52 18.31 17.09 -6.10
CA ARG A 52 17.64 18.22 -6.75
C ARG A 52 16.46 18.76 -5.97
N VAL A 53 15.77 17.92 -5.21
CA VAL A 53 14.67 18.32 -4.32
C VAL A 53 15.24 18.63 -2.94
N LYS A 54 15.02 19.85 -2.46
CA LYS A 54 15.67 20.39 -1.25
C LYS A 54 14.98 20.01 0.06
N LYS A 55 13.71 19.59 -0.01
CA LYS A 55 12.95 19.16 1.17
C LYS A 55 13.00 17.64 1.34
N PRO A 56 12.77 17.12 2.55
CA PRO A 56 12.60 15.69 2.77
C PRO A 56 11.39 15.16 1.98
N LEU A 57 11.57 14.03 1.29
CA LEU A 57 10.53 13.32 0.57
C LEU A 57 10.55 11.84 0.93
N LEU A 58 9.37 11.24 1.08
CA LEU A 58 9.22 9.79 1.06
C LEU A 58 9.37 9.27 -0.36
N ILE A 59 10.26 8.32 -0.60
CA ILE A 59 10.36 7.57 -1.85
C ILE A 59 9.80 6.18 -1.59
N THR A 60 8.74 5.83 -2.29
CA THR A 60 7.99 4.58 -2.07
C THR A 60 7.90 3.76 -3.34
N VAL A 61 7.54 2.48 -3.19
CA VAL A 61 7.37 1.54 -4.30
C VAL A 61 6.39 0.43 -3.91
N ASP A 62 5.77 -0.25 -4.88
CA ASP A 62 5.11 -1.54 -4.68
C ASP A 62 6.08 -2.68 -5.00
N GLN A 63 6.85 -3.10 -4.04
CA GLN A 63 7.77 -4.23 -4.15
C GLN A 63 7.26 -5.35 -3.22
N GLU A 64 6.13 -5.97 -3.59
CA GLU A 64 5.49 -7.00 -2.77
C GLU A 64 6.13 -8.37 -2.97
N GLY A 65 6.37 -8.73 -4.22
CA GLY A 65 6.73 -10.04 -4.73
C GLY A 65 5.72 -10.54 -5.77
N GLY A 66 5.98 -11.70 -6.36
CA GLY A 66 5.11 -12.25 -7.40
C GLY A 66 4.91 -11.28 -8.57
N ARG A 67 3.65 -11.07 -8.96
CA ARG A 67 3.30 -10.16 -10.07
C ARG A 67 3.39 -8.68 -9.72
N VAL A 68 3.36 -8.33 -8.44
CA VAL A 68 3.50 -6.94 -7.96
C VAL A 68 4.89 -6.76 -7.39
N GLN A 69 5.84 -6.72 -8.26
CA GLN A 69 7.23 -6.41 -8.01
C GLN A 69 7.72 -5.51 -9.14
N ARG A 70 7.96 -4.22 -8.85
CA ARG A 70 8.26 -3.21 -9.88
C ARG A 70 9.67 -3.34 -10.43
N PHE A 71 10.64 -3.65 -9.57
CA PHE A 71 12.04 -3.83 -9.94
C PHE A 71 12.37 -5.33 -9.97
N ARG A 72 12.71 -5.84 -11.15
CA ARG A 72 12.90 -7.28 -11.38
C ARG A 72 14.33 -7.64 -11.77
N GLU A 73 14.82 -7.09 -12.86
CA GLU A 73 16.16 -7.39 -13.34
C GLU A 73 17.21 -6.82 -12.39
N GLY A 74 18.17 -7.66 -11.96
CA GLY A 74 19.18 -7.27 -10.98
C GLY A 74 18.71 -7.24 -9.52
N PHE A 75 17.46 -7.67 -9.26
CA PHE A 75 16.87 -7.83 -7.92
C PHE A 75 16.41 -9.25 -7.69
N THR A 76 16.29 -9.64 -6.42
CA THR A 76 15.74 -10.94 -6.05
C THR A 76 14.27 -11.03 -6.47
N GLN A 77 13.95 -12.02 -7.30
CA GLN A 77 12.56 -12.26 -7.70
C GLN A 77 11.87 -13.07 -6.61
N LEU A 78 11.07 -12.37 -5.82
CA LEU A 78 10.32 -13.00 -4.74
C LEU A 78 9.10 -13.74 -5.29
N PRO A 79 8.74 -14.89 -4.71
CA PRO A 79 7.49 -15.57 -5.03
C PRO A 79 6.28 -14.71 -4.64
N ALA A 80 5.11 -15.03 -5.19
CA ALA A 80 3.86 -14.50 -4.67
C ALA A 80 3.65 -14.94 -3.21
N MET A 81 3.01 -14.10 -2.40
CA MET A 81 2.84 -14.36 -0.96
C MET A 81 2.14 -15.69 -0.66
N GLN A 82 1.18 -16.08 -1.49
CA GLN A 82 0.49 -17.38 -1.37
C GLN A 82 1.43 -18.58 -1.46
N ALA A 83 2.54 -18.47 -2.18
CA ALA A 83 3.47 -19.58 -2.36
C ALA A 83 4.16 -19.99 -1.05
N PHE A 84 4.34 -19.07 -0.09
CA PHE A 84 5.02 -19.40 1.17
C PHE A 84 4.35 -20.53 1.95
N ALA A 85 3.02 -20.60 1.93
CA ALA A 85 2.28 -21.69 2.58
C ALA A 85 2.47 -23.05 1.90
N ALA A 86 2.90 -23.08 0.63
CA ALA A 86 3.04 -24.29 -0.17
C ALA A 86 4.49 -24.74 -0.38
N LEU A 87 5.49 -23.90 -0.06
CA LEU A 87 6.91 -24.17 -0.32
C LEU A 87 7.43 -25.39 0.47
N VAL A 88 6.97 -25.57 1.70
CA VAL A 88 7.39 -26.66 2.60
C VAL A 88 6.22 -27.02 3.51
N GLU A 89 6.20 -28.25 4.05
CA GLU A 89 5.13 -28.69 4.97
C GLU A 89 5.29 -28.10 6.39
N CYS A 90 6.51 -27.84 6.82
CA CYS A 90 6.82 -27.34 8.16
C CYS A 90 6.48 -25.87 8.32
N SER A 91 5.48 -25.54 9.13
CA SER A 91 5.01 -24.17 9.36
C SER A 91 6.09 -23.22 9.92
N THR A 92 6.99 -23.71 10.76
CA THR A 92 8.11 -22.93 11.28
C THR A 92 9.07 -22.54 10.16
N LEU A 93 9.35 -23.47 9.24
CA LEU A 93 10.21 -23.20 8.10
C LEU A 93 9.54 -22.26 7.09
N GLN A 94 8.21 -22.38 6.89
CA GLN A 94 7.43 -21.40 6.10
C GLN A 94 7.60 -19.99 6.63
N GLN A 95 7.46 -19.79 7.93
CA GLN A 95 7.64 -18.47 8.58
C GLN A 95 9.08 -17.97 8.44
N GLN A 96 10.07 -18.84 8.61
CA GLN A 96 11.47 -18.46 8.42
C GLN A 96 11.74 -17.98 6.99
N ILE A 97 11.25 -18.71 5.98
CA ILE A 97 11.38 -18.32 4.57
C ILE A 97 10.65 -17.00 4.30
N ALA A 98 9.45 -16.79 4.84
CA ALA A 98 8.73 -15.53 4.72
C ALA A 98 9.49 -14.37 5.36
N LYS A 99 10.12 -14.58 6.52
CA LYS A 99 10.96 -13.58 7.18
C LYS A 99 12.18 -13.19 6.33
N GLU A 100 12.89 -14.19 5.80
CA GLU A 100 14.05 -13.94 4.91
C GLU A 100 13.63 -13.19 3.64
N ALA A 101 12.48 -13.52 3.06
CA ALA A 101 11.94 -12.83 1.90
C ALA A 101 11.60 -11.36 2.20
N GLY A 102 10.97 -11.08 3.35
CA GLY A 102 10.69 -9.71 3.81
C GLY A 102 11.96 -8.90 4.04
N TRP A 103 12.97 -9.53 4.67
CA TRP A 103 14.28 -8.91 4.87
C TRP A 103 14.97 -8.61 3.53
N GLN A 104 14.99 -9.58 2.62
CA GLN A 104 15.65 -9.44 1.31
C GLN A 104 15.02 -8.30 0.49
N MET A 105 13.68 -8.28 0.39
CA MET A 105 12.96 -7.22 -0.29
C MET A 105 13.32 -5.85 0.29
N ALA A 106 13.21 -5.71 1.61
CA ALA A 106 13.43 -4.43 2.29
C ALA A 106 14.89 -3.98 2.19
N ALA A 107 15.87 -4.90 2.39
CA ALA A 107 17.29 -4.58 2.28
C ALA A 107 17.68 -4.09 0.87
N GLU A 108 17.13 -4.70 -0.19
CA GLU A 108 17.37 -4.25 -1.56
C GLU A 108 16.81 -2.84 -1.81
N MET A 109 15.65 -2.51 -1.23
CA MET A 109 15.04 -1.17 -1.37
C MET A 109 15.79 -0.12 -0.54
N VAL A 110 16.15 -0.44 0.70
CA VAL A 110 16.91 0.47 1.59
C VAL A 110 18.27 0.82 0.99
N VAL A 111 18.98 -0.15 0.37
CA VAL A 111 20.27 0.10 -0.32
C VAL A 111 20.12 1.07 -1.49
N LEU A 112 18.93 1.17 -2.08
CA LEU A 112 18.62 2.16 -3.13
C LEU A 112 18.16 3.52 -2.57
N ASP A 113 18.10 3.70 -1.25
CA ASP A 113 17.55 4.90 -0.60
C ASP A 113 16.03 5.07 -0.85
N ILE A 114 15.31 3.95 -0.94
CA ILE A 114 13.85 3.89 -0.92
C ILE A 114 13.38 3.71 0.51
N ASP A 115 12.47 4.56 0.96
CA ASP A 115 12.04 4.64 2.35
C ASP A 115 11.00 3.56 2.71
N LEU A 116 10.13 3.18 1.76
CA LEU A 116 8.99 2.32 2.03
C LEU A 116 8.58 1.50 0.81
N SER A 117 8.31 0.21 1.02
CA SER A 117 7.48 -0.59 0.12
C SER A 117 6.08 -0.72 0.69
N PHE A 118 5.03 -0.49 -0.13
CA PHE A 118 3.65 -0.72 0.27
C PHE A 118 3.36 -2.22 0.37
N ALA A 119 3.88 -2.84 1.41
CA ALA A 119 3.79 -4.25 1.75
C ALA A 119 3.69 -4.44 3.28
N PRO A 120 3.08 -5.56 3.75
CA PRO A 120 2.50 -6.65 2.98
C PRO A 120 1.01 -6.49 2.66
N VAL A 121 0.51 -7.32 1.72
CA VAL A 121 -0.93 -7.50 1.48
C VAL A 121 -1.50 -8.42 2.56
N LEU A 122 -2.50 -7.95 3.29
CA LEU A 122 -3.16 -8.65 4.40
C LEU A 122 -4.56 -9.17 4.03
N ASP A 123 -5.00 -8.90 2.81
CA ASP A 123 -6.28 -9.39 2.29
C ASP A 123 -6.33 -10.92 2.34
N LEU A 124 -7.46 -11.47 2.79
CA LEU A 124 -7.69 -12.91 2.83
C LEU A 124 -8.46 -13.40 1.61
N GLY A 125 -8.15 -14.64 1.19
CA GLY A 125 -8.85 -15.31 0.11
C GLY A 125 -8.34 -14.95 -1.28
N HIS A 126 -8.81 -15.73 -2.28
CA HIS A 126 -8.31 -15.67 -3.66
C HIS A 126 -9.40 -15.37 -4.67
N LYS A 127 -10.58 -14.91 -4.22
CA LYS A 127 -11.71 -14.61 -5.11
C LYS A 127 -11.50 -13.31 -5.89
N CYS A 128 -10.93 -12.30 -5.26
CA CYS A 128 -10.62 -11.03 -5.91
C CYS A 128 -9.47 -11.18 -6.89
N ARG A 129 -9.70 -10.85 -8.16
CA ARG A 129 -8.66 -10.92 -9.21
C ARG A 129 -7.51 -9.94 -8.96
N ALA A 130 -7.81 -8.78 -8.38
CA ALA A 130 -6.80 -7.79 -8.04
C ALA A 130 -5.85 -8.27 -6.93
N ILE A 131 -6.37 -9.06 -5.98
CA ILE A 131 -5.58 -9.65 -4.89
C ILE A 131 -4.94 -10.97 -5.32
N GLY A 132 -5.76 -11.98 -5.64
CA GLY A 132 -5.27 -13.27 -6.10
C GLY A 132 -4.18 -13.86 -5.21
N ASP A 133 -3.06 -14.22 -5.80
CA ASP A 133 -1.88 -14.82 -5.16
C ASP A 133 -1.02 -13.84 -4.35
N ARG A 134 -1.35 -12.52 -4.34
CA ARG A 134 -0.73 -11.53 -3.45
C ARG A 134 -1.07 -11.79 -1.97
N SER A 135 -2.18 -12.46 -1.69
CA SER A 135 -2.59 -12.87 -0.34
C SER A 135 -1.68 -13.98 0.21
N PHE A 136 -1.42 -13.98 1.53
CA PHE A 136 -0.76 -15.11 2.21
C PHE A 136 -1.64 -16.35 2.34
N GLY A 137 -2.93 -16.26 2.04
CA GLY A 137 -3.88 -17.36 2.08
C GLY A 137 -5.26 -16.95 2.58
N SER A 138 -6.17 -17.93 2.66
CA SER A 138 -7.53 -17.75 3.14
C SER A 138 -7.74 -18.09 4.62
N ASP A 139 -6.84 -18.89 5.21
CA ASP A 139 -6.85 -19.18 6.64
C ASP A 139 -6.22 -18.04 7.44
N VAL A 140 -7.00 -17.44 8.34
CA VAL A 140 -6.57 -16.27 9.12
C VAL A 140 -5.28 -16.54 9.89
N LYS A 141 -5.18 -17.68 10.58
CA LYS A 141 -4.05 -18.00 11.44
C LYS A 141 -2.76 -18.16 10.64
N SER A 142 -2.84 -18.91 9.54
CA SER A 142 -1.70 -19.12 8.64
C SER A 142 -1.26 -17.80 8.00
N ALA A 143 -2.21 -17.02 7.47
CA ALA A 143 -1.93 -15.74 6.84
C ALA A 143 -1.28 -14.73 7.82
N VAL A 144 -1.79 -14.62 9.04
CA VAL A 144 -1.22 -13.75 10.08
C VAL A 144 0.19 -14.19 10.46
N ASN A 145 0.43 -15.48 10.64
CA ASN A 145 1.76 -15.98 11.01
C ASN A 145 2.81 -15.72 9.92
N LEU A 146 2.45 -15.91 8.65
CA LEU A 146 3.35 -15.64 7.53
C LEU A 146 3.57 -14.14 7.33
N ALA A 147 2.50 -13.34 7.41
CA ALA A 147 2.61 -11.88 7.32
C ALA A 147 3.45 -11.31 8.47
N ALA A 148 3.23 -11.77 9.70
CA ALA A 148 4.02 -11.35 10.86
C ALA A 148 5.52 -11.66 10.68
N ALA A 149 5.84 -12.83 10.15
CA ALA A 149 7.23 -13.21 9.87
C ALA A 149 7.84 -12.34 8.76
N PHE A 150 7.11 -12.10 7.67
CA PHE A 150 7.54 -11.21 6.58
C PHE A 150 7.82 -9.79 7.10
N ILE A 151 6.92 -9.25 7.93
CA ILE A 151 7.06 -7.96 8.61
C ILE A 151 8.31 -7.93 9.49
N ASP A 152 8.58 -8.99 10.26
CA ASP A 152 9.80 -9.08 11.07
C ASP A 152 11.08 -8.98 10.22
N GLY A 153 11.04 -9.53 9.02
CA GLY A 153 12.11 -9.39 8.04
C GLY A 153 12.27 -7.93 7.58
N MET A 154 11.18 -7.27 7.21
CA MET A 154 11.20 -5.86 6.80
C MET A 154 11.75 -4.96 7.92
N HIS A 155 11.27 -5.11 9.14
CA HIS A 155 11.76 -4.36 10.30
C HIS A 155 13.25 -4.62 10.59
N GLN A 156 13.70 -5.88 10.45
CA GLN A 156 15.11 -6.23 10.64
C GLN A 156 16.02 -5.54 9.61
N ALA A 157 15.53 -5.29 8.40
CA ALA A 157 16.23 -4.51 7.38
C ALA A 157 16.11 -2.99 7.58
N GLY A 158 15.33 -2.53 8.56
CA GLY A 158 15.12 -1.11 8.86
C GLY A 158 14.00 -0.44 8.05
N MET A 159 13.13 -1.21 7.40
CA MET A 159 12.00 -0.68 6.61
C MET A 159 10.69 -0.79 7.38
N ALA A 160 9.90 0.28 7.39
CA ALA A 160 8.54 0.31 7.91
C ALA A 160 7.58 -0.50 7.00
N THR A 161 6.41 -0.87 7.53
CA THR A 161 5.44 -1.73 6.87
C THR A 161 4.14 -1.01 6.59
N THR A 162 3.43 -1.43 5.52
CA THR A 162 2.09 -0.93 5.19
C THR A 162 1.15 -2.10 4.95
N GLY A 163 0.28 -2.38 5.92
CA GLY A 163 -0.76 -3.41 5.75
C GLY A 163 -1.87 -2.93 4.82
N LYS A 164 -2.23 -3.71 3.81
CA LYS A 164 -3.24 -3.34 2.80
C LYS A 164 -4.08 -4.54 2.36
N HIS A 165 -5.34 -4.35 1.98
CA HIS A 165 -6.13 -3.12 1.88
C HIS A 165 -7.26 -3.16 2.91
N PHE A 166 -7.12 -2.39 3.98
CA PHE A 166 -8.05 -2.40 5.13
C PHE A 166 -9.49 -2.04 4.71
N PRO A 167 -10.54 -2.72 5.23
CA PRO A 167 -10.56 -3.81 6.21
C PRO A 167 -10.39 -5.22 5.61
N GLY A 168 -10.15 -5.38 4.31
CA GLY A 168 -9.92 -6.61 3.58
C GLY A 168 -10.64 -6.66 2.23
N HIS A 169 -9.89 -6.66 1.12
CA HIS A 169 -10.39 -6.62 -0.26
C HIS A 169 -10.55 -8.00 -0.91
N GLY A 170 -10.09 -9.08 -0.25
CA GLY A 170 -9.90 -10.39 -0.90
C GLY A 170 -11.18 -11.12 -1.34
N HIS A 171 -12.36 -10.72 -0.87
CA HIS A 171 -13.63 -11.37 -1.23
C HIS A 171 -14.33 -10.73 -2.44
N VAL A 172 -14.12 -9.46 -2.68
CA VAL A 172 -14.82 -8.70 -3.72
C VAL A 172 -14.27 -9.08 -5.10
N LEU A 173 -15.15 -9.53 -6.01
CA LEU A 173 -14.74 -9.95 -7.36
C LEU A 173 -14.34 -8.77 -8.25
N ALA A 174 -14.98 -7.62 -8.07
CA ALA A 174 -14.73 -6.40 -8.82
C ALA A 174 -13.32 -5.86 -8.53
N ASP A 175 -12.67 -5.39 -9.58
CA ASP A 175 -11.34 -4.77 -9.48
C ASP A 175 -11.51 -3.26 -9.28
N SER A 176 -11.02 -2.75 -8.14
CA SER A 176 -11.06 -1.34 -7.79
C SER A 176 -10.29 -0.43 -8.76
N HIS A 177 -9.40 -0.99 -9.59
CA HIS A 177 -8.78 -0.25 -10.68
C HIS A 177 -9.74 0.06 -11.84
N LEU A 178 -10.83 -0.73 -11.99
CA LEU A 178 -11.74 -0.67 -13.13
C LEU A 178 -13.12 -0.10 -12.80
N GLU A 179 -13.59 -0.29 -11.56
CA GLU A 179 -14.92 0.12 -11.09
C GLU A 179 -14.93 0.30 -9.56
N THR A 180 -16.00 0.89 -9.01
CA THR A 180 -16.18 0.94 -7.56
C THR A 180 -16.73 -0.39 -7.07
N PRO A 181 -15.97 -1.19 -6.29
CA PRO A 181 -16.43 -2.48 -5.82
C PRO A 181 -17.33 -2.35 -4.59
N TYR A 182 -18.32 -3.24 -4.49
CA TYR A 182 -19.23 -3.35 -3.37
C TYR A 182 -19.08 -4.69 -2.68
N ASP A 183 -19.00 -4.68 -1.36
CA ASP A 183 -19.11 -5.87 -0.51
C ASP A 183 -20.44 -5.82 0.24
N GLU A 184 -21.34 -6.72 -0.12
CA GLU A 184 -22.72 -6.78 0.43
C GLU A 184 -22.83 -7.76 1.60
N ARG A 185 -21.71 -8.39 2.01
CA ARG A 185 -21.71 -9.34 3.11
C ARG A 185 -22.09 -8.68 4.43
N ALA A 186 -22.69 -9.48 5.32
CA ALA A 186 -23.03 -9.03 6.66
C ALA A 186 -21.77 -8.52 7.40
N LYS A 187 -21.98 -7.48 8.21
CA LYS A 187 -20.92 -6.86 9.02
C LYS A 187 -20.14 -7.90 9.85
N GLU A 188 -20.86 -8.84 10.46
CA GLU A 188 -20.27 -9.88 11.30
C GLU A 188 -19.29 -10.77 10.54
N VAL A 189 -19.50 -11.01 9.25
CA VAL A 189 -18.60 -11.81 8.40
C VAL A 189 -17.30 -11.06 8.21
N ILE A 190 -17.34 -9.75 7.89
CA ILE A 190 -16.17 -8.91 7.69
C ILE A 190 -15.36 -8.81 9.00
N PHE A 191 -16.05 -8.58 10.14
CA PHE A 191 -15.41 -8.41 11.44
C PHE A 191 -14.88 -9.72 12.05
N ASN A 192 -15.45 -10.87 11.68
CA ASN A 192 -14.99 -12.16 12.16
C ASN A 192 -14.02 -12.88 11.21
N HIS A 193 -13.67 -12.25 10.09
CA HIS A 193 -12.77 -12.86 9.11
C HIS A 193 -11.79 -11.83 8.50
N ASP A 194 -12.27 -10.93 7.65
CA ASP A 194 -11.40 -10.09 6.80
C ASP A 194 -10.56 -9.09 7.60
N ILE A 195 -11.11 -8.54 8.67
CA ILE A 195 -10.42 -7.56 9.53
C ILE A 195 -9.38 -8.20 10.48
N LEU A 196 -9.48 -9.50 10.74
CA LEU A 196 -8.68 -10.18 11.75
C LEU A 196 -7.16 -10.10 11.51
N PRO A 197 -6.63 -10.20 10.29
CA PRO A 197 -5.20 -10.00 10.06
C PRO A 197 -4.72 -8.62 10.51
N PHE A 198 -5.46 -7.57 10.19
CA PHE A 198 -5.14 -6.21 10.64
C PHE A 198 -5.20 -6.10 12.16
N GLN A 199 -6.29 -6.56 12.77
CA GLN A 199 -6.48 -6.53 14.22
C GLN A 199 -5.36 -7.22 14.97
N GLN A 200 -5.00 -8.46 14.57
CA GLN A 200 -3.97 -9.24 15.24
C GLN A 200 -2.57 -8.62 15.07
N LEU A 201 -2.26 -8.09 13.89
CA LEU A 201 -0.96 -7.46 13.63
C LEU A 201 -0.83 -6.08 14.30
N ILE A 202 -1.94 -5.32 14.43
CA ILE A 202 -1.99 -4.09 15.23
C ILE A 202 -1.71 -4.41 16.72
N GLN A 203 -2.39 -5.42 17.26
CA GLN A 203 -2.17 -5.86 18.66
C GLN A 203 -0.74 -6.32 18.94
N GLN A 204 -0.06 -6.86 17.92
CA GLN A 204 1.35 -7.25 17.99
C GLN A 204 2.31 -6.08 17.71
N SER A 205 1.81 -4.86 17.47
CA SER A 205 2.62 -3.68 17.09
C SER A 205 3.49 -3.92 15.85
N LYS A 206 2.95 -4.63 14.86
CA LYS A 206 3.65 -5.02 13.63
C LYS A 206 3.43 -4.04 12.48
N LEU A 207 2.38 -3.22 12.51
CA LEU A 207 2.02 -2.33 11.41
C LEU A 207 2.40 -0.89 11.73
N ASP A 208 3.26 -0.32 10.88
CA ASP A 208 3.66 1.09 10.97
C ASP A 208 2.70 1.99 10.19
N ALA A 209 2.16 1.45 9.08
CA ALA A 209 1.16 2.12 8.29
C ALA A 209 0.06 1.15 7.83
N ILE A 210 -1.08 1.71 7.44
CA ILE A 210 -2.21 0.99 6.85
C ILE A 210 -2.72 1.76 5.62
N MET A 211 -3.11 1.00 4.59
CA MET A 211 -3.76 1.52 3.39
C MET A 211 -5.18 0.94 3.30
N PRO A 212 -6.25 1.76 3.38
CA PRO A 212 -7.63 1.32 3.21
C PRO A 212 -7.99 1.07 1.75
N ALA A 213 -8.93 0.16 1.53
CA ALA A 213 -9.44 -0.20 0.21
C ALA A 213 -10.41 0.84 -0.36
N HIS A 214 -10.45 0.98 -1.69
CA HIS A 214 -11.54 1.66 -2.41
C HIS A 214 -12.75 0.73 -2.60
N VAL A 215 -13.26 0.17 -1.50
CA VAL A 215 -14.41 -0.76 -1.48
C VAL A 215 -15.50 -0.21 -0.56
N ILE A 216 -16.74 -0.27 -1.01
CA ILE A 216 -17.93 0.08 -0.21
C ILE A 216 -18.47 -1.19 0.43
N TYR A 217 -18.41 -1.26 1.76
CA TYR A 217 -18.99 -2.35 2.57
C TYR A 217 -20.39 -1.97 2.98
N THR A 218 -21.37 -2.30 2.15
CA THR A 218 -22.73 -1.75 2.17
C THR A 218 -23.49 -1.97 3.49
N GLN A 219 -23.16 -3.04 4.22
CA GLN A 219 -23.75 -3.34 5.53
C GLN A 219 -23.04 -2.60 6.69
N CYS A 220 -22.02 -1.77 6.38
CA CYS A 220 -21.25 -1.02 7.37
C CYS A 220 -21.28 0.48 7.13
N ASP A 221 -21.01 0.93 5.90
CA ASP A 221 -21.02 2.34 5.51
C ASP A 221 -21.33 2.49 4.01
N SER A 222 -21.85 3.66 3.65
CA SER A 222 -22.15 4.05 2.26
C SER A 222 -20.94 4.61 1.51
N GLN A 223 -19.83 4.89 2.21
CA GLN A 223 -18.59 5.40 1.61
C GLN A 223 -17.56 4.26 1.43
N PRO A 224 -16.66 4.33 0.43
CA PRO A 224 -15.53 3.41 0.35
C PRO A 224 -14.66 3.56 1.61
N ALA A 225 -14.02 2.47 2.06
CA ALA A 225 -13.26 2.48 3.31
C ALA A 225 -12.21 3.59 3.36
N SER A 226 -11.56 3.93 2.24
CA SER A 226 -10.59 5.02 2.11
C SER A 226 -11.18 6.42 2.29
N GLY A 227 -12.50 6.60 2.13
CA GLY A 227 -13.24 7.86 2.33
C GLY A 227 -14.19 7.84 3.51
N SER A 228 -14.13 6.83 4.37
CA SER A 228 -15.08 6.57 5.45
C SER A 228 -14.51 6.90 6.83
N SER A 229 -15.07 7.92 7.49
CA SER A 229 -14.76 8.20 8.91
C SER A 229 -15.16 7.05 9.83
N TYR A 230 -16.19 6.27 9.48
CA TYR A 230 -16.55 5.07 10.21
C TYR A 230 -15.39 4.06 10.23
N TRP A 231 -14.84 3.72 9.05
CA TRP A 231 -13.75 2.76 8.95
C TRP A 231 -12.45 3.27 9.56
N LEU A 232 -12.06 4.52 9.26
CA LEU A 232 -10.75 5.02 9.67
C LEU A 232 -10.72 5.56 11.10
N LYS A 233 -11.75 6.31 11.53
CA LYS A 233 -11.77 6.90 12.88
C LYS A 233 -12.39 5.98 13.91
N GLU A 234 -13.59 5.43 13.64
CA GLU A 234 -14.28 4.64 14.66
C GLU A 234 -13.69 3.21 14.74
N ILE A 235 -13.49 2.52 13.61
CA ILE A 235 -12.98 1.16 13.65
C ILE A 235 -11.48 1.14 13.80
N LEU A 236 -10.71 1.69 12.84
CA LEU A 236 -9.26 1.55 12.83
C LEU A 236 -8.58 2.27 14.00
N ARG A 237 -8.88 3.57 14.19
CA ARG A 237 -8.25 4.35 15.27
C ARG A 237 -8.78 4.00 16.65
N LYS A 238 -10.12 4.03 16.86
CA LYS A 238 -10.70 3.86 18.22
C LYS A 238 -10.85 2.40 18.62
N GLN A 239 -11.48 1.56 17.78
CA GLN A 239 -11.76 0.17 18.17
C GLN A 239 -10.54 -0.72 18.10
N LEU A 240 -9.71 -0.64 17.03
CA LEU A 240 -8.50 -1.44 16.86
C LEU A 240 -7.27 -0.77 17.50
N GLY A 241 -7.32 0.50 17.86
CA GLY A 241 -6.25 1.21 18.55
C GLY A 241 -5.03 1.55 17.68
N PHE A 242 -5.18 1.56 16.34
CA PHE A 242 -4.06 1.83 15.44
C PHE A 242 -3.57 3.28 15.54
N GLN A 243 -2.26 3.47 15.75
CA GLN A 243 -1.64 4.78 15.92
C GLN A 243 -0.64 5.16 14.81
N GLY A 244 -0.36 4.24 13.88
CA GLY A 244 0.56 4.48 12.76
C GLY A 244 -0.03 5.36 11.66
N ALA A 245 0.68 5.53 10.55
CA ALA A 245 0.23 6.34 9.43
C ALA A 245 -0.90 5.65 8.64
N ILE A 246 -1.83 6.44 8.11
CA ILE A 246 -2.87 5.97 7.19
C ILE A 246 -2.62 6.62 5.83
N PHE A 247 -2.20 5.79 4.84
CA PHE A 247 -2.16 6.21 3.44
C PHE A 247 -3.54 6.02 2.81
N SER A 248 -3.96 6.86 1.88
CA SER A 248 -5.04 6.44 0.97
C SER A 248 -4.51 5.37 0.00
N ASP A 249 -5.39 4.55 -0.58
CA ASP A 249 -5.07 3.89 -1.85
C ASP A 249 -5.03 4.95 -2.96
N ASP A 250 -4.53 4.60 -4.16
CA ASP A 250 -4.36 5.56 -5.26
C ASP A 250 -5.70 6.21 -5.64
N LEU A 251 -5.81 7.51 -5.37
CA LEU A 251 -7.00 8.32 -5.69
C LEU A 251 -7.23 8.48 -7.20
N GLY A 252 -6.24 8.14 -8.05
CA GLY A 252 -6.38 8.02 -9.49
C GLY A 252 -7.24 6.84 -9.93
N MET A 253 -7.37 5.80 -9.09
CA MET A 253 -8.14 4.60 -9.41
C MET A 253 -9.63 4.89 -9.61
N LYS A 254 -10.28 4.13 -10.51
CA LYS A 254 -11.72 4.27 -10.77
C LYS A 254 -12.57 3.98 -9.53
N GLY A 255 -12.14 3.08 -8.64
CA GLY A 255 -12.79 2.80 -7.37
C GLY A 255 -12.92 4.01 -6.46
N ALA A 256 -12.00 4.98 -6.55
CA ALA A 256 -12.08 6.25 -5.85
C ALA A 256 -13.10 7.22 -6.46
N GLY A 257 -13.57 6.97 -7.69
CA GLY A 257 -14.49 7.84 -8.45
C GLY A 257 -15.81 8.14 -7.75
N PHE A 258 -16.27 7.23 -6.89
CA PHE A 258 -17.44 7.46 -6.05
C PHE A 258 -17.31 8.69 -5.13
N MET A 259 -16.10 9.07 -4.78
CA MET A 259 -15.81 10.24 -3.93
C MET A 259 -15.88 11.58 -4.67
N GLY A 260 -15.96 11.59 -6.02
CA GLY A 260 -16.04 12.79 -6.85
C GLY A 260 -14.81 13.01 -7.73
N ASP A 261 -14.51 14.28 -8.06
CA ASP A 261 -13.28 14.65 -8.75
C ASP A 261 -12.03 14.53 -7.85
N PHE A 262 -10.84 14.79 -8.37
CA PHE A 262 -9.59 14.55 -7.64
C PHE A 262 -9.45 15.42 -6.38
N VAL A 263 -9.95 16.66 -6.41
CA VAL A 263 -9.94 17.54 -5.23
C VAL A 263 -10.90 17.02 -4.17
N ALA A 264 -12.14 16.69 -4.57
CA ALA A 264 -13.15 16.12 -3.67
C ALA A 264 -12.71 14.79 -3.04
N ARG A 265 -12.06 13.89 -3.83
CA ARG A 265 -11.50 12.63 -3.31
C ARG A 265 -10.45 12.88 -2.24
N SER A 266 -9.52 13.81 -2.52
CA SER A 266 -8.43 14.18 -1.62
C SER A 266 -8.98 14.76 -0.31
N GLU A 267 -9.92 15.71 -0.38
CA GLU A 267 -10.57 16.26 0.80
C GLU A 267 -11.32 15.20 1.61
N LYS A 268 -12.08 14.31 0.95
CA LYS A 268 -12.83 13.26 1.63
C LYS A 268 -11.92 12.26 2.33
N ALA A 269 -10.84 11.83 1.69
CA ALA A 269 -9.87 10.92 2.30
C ALA A 269 -9.18 11.55 3.52
N LEU A 270 -8.77 12.83 3.45
CA LEU A 270 -8.22 13.56 4.61
C LEU A 270 -9.27 13.72 5.72
N LYS A 271 -10.49 14.14 5.39
CA LYS A 271 -11.59 14.28 6.35
C LYS A 271 -11.96 12.94 6.99
N ALA A 272 -11.87 11.83 6.25
CA ALA A 272 -12.09 10.49 6.75
C ALA A 272 -11.03 10.04 7.76
N GLY A 273 -9.78 10.51 7.63
CA GLY A 273 -8.70 10.21 8.57
C GLY A 273 -7.44 9.66 7.94
N CYS A 274 -7.27 9.72 6.60
CA CYS A 274 -5.98 9.50 5.97
C CYS A 274 -4.99 10.60 6.35
N ASP A 275 -3.75 10.23 6.64
CA ASP A 275 -2.66 11.15 6.92
C ASP A 275 -1.92 11.54 5.64
N LEU A 276 -1.81 10.58 4.71
CA LEU A 276 -1.10 10.71 3.44
C LEU A 276 -2.00 10.20 2.29
N LEU A 277 -1.92 10.89 1.16
CA LEU A 277 -2.71 10.60 -0.04
C LEU A 277 -1.79 10.12 -1.16
N LEU A 278 -2.21 9.10 -1.92
CA LEU A 278 -1.60 8.73 -3.18
C LEU A 278 -2.48 9.25 -4.32
N LEU A 279 -1.90 9.96 -5.27
CA LEU A 279 -2.54 10.33 -6.52
C LEU A 279 -1.54 10.13 -7.66
N CYS A 280 -1.75 9.07 -8.42
CA CYS A 280 -0.81 8.56 -9.40
C CYS A 280 -1.46 8.37 -10.75
N ASN A 281 -0.65 8.36 -11.82
CA ASN A 281 -1.07 8.12 -13.19
C ASN A 281 -2.05 9.16 -13.77
N GLU A 282 -2.28 10.27 -13.07
CA GLU A 282 -3.26 11.32 -13.36
C GLU A 282 -2.61 12.69 -13.15
N ARG A 283 -1.65 13.07 -14.04
CA ARG A 283 -0.88 14.31 -13.91
C ARG A 283 -1.75 15.55 -13.79
N GLU A 284 -2.81 15.64 -14.61
CA GLU A 284 -3.76 16.76 -14.53
C GLU A 284 -4.50 16.78 -13.19
N GLY A 285 -4.85 15.62 -12.67
CA GLY A 285 -5.47 15.47 -11.34
C GLY A 285 -4.53 15.94 -10.23
N VAL A 286 -3.24 15.58 -10.32
CA VAL A 286 -2.21 16.07 -9.38
C VAL A 286 -2.17 17.59 -9.38
N ILE A 287 -2.09 18.23 -10.55
CA ILE A 287 -2.07 19.70 -10.67
C ILE A 287 -3.32 20.32 -10.06
N GLN A 288 -4.52 19.77 -10.38
CA GLN A 288 -5.78 20.26 -9.80
C GLN A 288 -5.77 20.21 -8.26
N VAL A 289 -5.24 19.13 -7.68
CA VAL A 289 -5.14 18.99 -6.22
C VAL A 289 -4.13 19.97 -5.64
N LEU A 290 -2.97 20.16 -6.27
CA LEU A 290 -1.96 21.12 -5.82
C LEU A 290 -2.46 22.58 -5.84
N ASP A 291 -3.30 22.93 -6.83
CA ASP A 291 -3.83 24.29 -6.97
C ASP A 291 -5.01 24.59 -6.03
N ASN A 292 -5.72 23.57 -5.50
CA ASN A 292 -7.01 23.75 -4.81
C ASN A 292 -7.08 23.17 -3.39
N LEU A 293 -6.14 22.37 -2.93
CA LEU A 293 -6.10 21.77 -1.60
C LEU A 293 -5.15 22.55 -0.67
#